data_215695da9126580880831ec929ce4576
#
_entry.id   215695da9126580880831ec929ce4576
#
_cell.length_a   1.000
_cell.length_b   1.000
_cell.length_c   1.000
_cell.angle_alpha   90.00
_cell.angle_beta   90.00
_cell.angle_gamma   90.00
#
_symmetry.space_group_name_H-M   'P 1'
#
loop_
_entity.id
_entity.type
_entity.pdbx_description
1 polymer ?
#
loop_
_entity_poly.entity_id
_entity_poly.type
_entity_poly.pdbx_seq_one_letter_code
_entity_poly.pdbx_strand_id
1 'polypeptide(L)'
;MTSTSFTPLSASSVELTERTISPPLRILSVIPYAEGRASMPFVERQNAPICAAGVVIETFWLASRTAPLTVMKEWRRLRRILRSFRPHVVHAQFGTATALLTVLSTLLPVVVTYRGSDLNGWCSRAGWRSPLARLFSQIAALRARQIVCVSEQVKSRLWWRKRFATVIPTGVDTQAFYPRPVEDARLELGWGGDERVVIFNASRDPMTKRLDLAQTSVKAAEKLCGKIRLVILDGNIPPDLVPTMMNASDCLLLTSDREGSPTVIQEAMACGLPVVSVDVGDVQERLRGVKPTRIVSRDPEHLGRAVAEILGGRERANGRQAAVRISTERVARQLISVYHRALPAHW
;
A
#
# COMPACT_ATOMS: atom_id res chain seq x y z
N MET A 1 38.90 11.93 -72.05
CA MET A 1 39.21 10.62 -71.41
C MET A 1 39.85 10.92 -70.08
N THR A 2 39.05 11.03 -69.01
CA THR A 2 39.54 11.19 -67.65
C THR A 2 38.85 10.17 -66.77
N SER A 3 39.68 9.22 -66.34
CA SER A 3 39.35 8.06 -65.50
C SER A 3 39.27 8.59 -64.06
N THR A 4 38.10 8.53 -63.44
CA THR A 4 37.90 8.75 -61.99
C THR A 4 37.91 7.42 -61.26
N SER A 5 38.94 7.22 -60.49
CA SER A 5 39.08 6.06 -59.55
C SER A 5 38.22 6.26 -58.32
N PHE A 6 37.29 5.34 -58.07
CA PHE A 6 36.53 5.21 -56.80
C PHE A 6 37.34 4.44 -55.78
N THR A 7 37.61 5.07 -54.63
CA THR A 7 38.19 4.40 -53.45
C THR A 7 37.04 3.91 -52.59
N PRO A 8 36.99 2.64 -52.11
CA PRO A 8 35.95 2.18 -51.21
C PRO A 8 36.22 2.64 -49.77
N LEU A 9 35.23 3.26 -49.16
CA LEU A 9 35.19 3.60 -47.75
C LEU A 9 35.20 2.32 -46.90
N SER A 10 36.17 2.25 -45.99
CA SER A 10 36.30 1.19 -45.00
C SER A 10 35.10 1.13 -44.08
N ALA A 11 34.46 -0.02 -43.99
CA ALA A 11 33.43 -0.31 -42.99
C ALA A 11 34.05 -0.28 -41.57
N SER A 12 33.75 0.76 -40.81
CA SER A 12 34.03 0.77 -39.39
C SER A 12 33.13 -0.27 -38.72
N SER A 13 33.76 -1.33 -38.22
CA SER A 13 33.18 -2.31 -37.31
C SER A 13 32.65 -1.57 -36.07
N VAL A 14 31.34 -1.44 -35.98
CA VAL A 14 30.66 -1.06 -34.74
C VAL A 14 30.85 -2.24 -33.80
N GLU A 15 31.78 -2.12 -32.86
CA GLU A 15 31.86 -3.00 -31.70
C GLU A 15 30.57 -2.85 -30.91
N LEU A 16 29.67 -3.83 -31.08
CA LEU A 16 28.58 -4.09 -30.15
C LEU A 16 29.23 -4.48 -28.81
N THR A 17 29.43 -3.50 -27.96
CA THR A 17 29.77 -3.75 -26.56
C THR A 17 28.68 -4.65 -25.97
N GLU A 18 29.01 -5.95 -25.82
CA GLU A 18 28.23 -6.88 -25.02
C GLU A 18 28.00 -6.24 -23.64
N ARG A 19 26.82 -5.68 -23.44
CA ARG A 19 26.35 -5.35 -22.10
C ARG A 19 26.33 -6.65 -21.32
N THR A 20 27.27 -6.80 -20.43
CA THR A 20 27.31 -7.89 -19.46
C THR A 20 25.94 -7.87 -18.74
N ILE A 21 25.06 -8.78 -19.14
CA ILE A 21 23.74 -8.91 -18.54
C ILE A 21 23.98 -9.48 -17.15
N SER A 22 24.10 -8.64 -16.16
CA SER A 22 24.12 -9.07 -14.76
C SER A 22 22.88 -9.92 -14.51
N PRO A 23 22.98 -11.05 -13.79
CA PRO A 23 21.84 -11.91 -13.55
C PRO A 23 20.72 -11.08 -12.85
N PRO A 24 19.44 -11.34 -13.20
CA PRO A 24 18.33 -10.57 -12.67
C PRO A 24 18.30 -10.67 -11.14
N LEU A 25 18.01 -9.53 -10.49
CA LEU A 25 17.85 -9.48 -9.04
C LEU A 25 16.69 -10.39 -8.62
N ARG A 26 16.94 -11.31 -7.68
CA ARG A 26 15.96 -12.31 -7.21
C ARG A 26 15.53 -11.99 -5.79
N ILE A 27 14.24 -11.80 -5.58
CA ILE A 27 13.64 -11.42 -4.29
C ILE A 27 12.66 -12.50 -3.85
N LEU A 28 12.80 -12.99 -2.62
CA LEU A 28 11.77 -13.81 -1.99
C LEU A 28 10.87 -12.91 -1.13
N SER A 29 9.63 -12.71 -1.57
CA SER A 29 8.62 -11.92 -0.85
C SER A 29 7.84 -12.80 0.13
N VAL A 30 8.00 -12.58 1.44
CA VAL A 30 7.34 -13.35 2.51
C VAL A 30 6.14 -12.56 3.02
N ILE A 31 4.95 -13.12 2.80
CA ILE A 31 3.66 -12.47 3.09
C ILE A 31 2.87 -13.32 4.09
N PRO A 32 2.24 -12.72 5.12
CA PRO A 32 1.33 -13.47 5.97
C PRO A 32 0.09 -13.90 5.19
N TYR A 33 -0.29 -15.17 5.30
CA TYR A 33 -1.49 -15.73 4.71
C TYR A 33 -2.67 -15.58 5.68
N ALA A 34 -3.84 -15.25 5.17
CA ALA A 34 -5.11 -15.38 5.87
C ALA A 34 -5.93 -16.45 5.16
N GLU A 35 -6.60 -17.33 5.91
CA GLU A 35 -7.37 -18.45 5.37
C GLU A 35 -8.30 -18.01 4.24
N GLY A 36 -8.18 -18.68 3.09
CA GLY A 36 -9.04 -18.55 1.92
C GLY A 36 -8.71 -17.43 0.93
N ARG A 37 -7.82 -16.47 1.21
CA ARG A 37 -7.44 -15.39 0.26
C ARG A 37 -6.10 -14.72 0.61
N ALA A 38 -5.48 -14.09 -0.40
CA ALA A 38 -4.33 -13.23 -0.20
C ALA A 38 -4.63 -12.14 0.85
N SER A 39 -3.90 -12.14 1.96
CA SER A 39 -4.16 -11.21 3.07
C SER A 39 -3.75 -9.77 2.76
N MET A 40 -3.02 -9.54 1.67
CA MET A 40 -2.43 -8.25 1.30
C MET A 40 -2.43 -8.05 -0.23
N PRO A 41 -3.59 -7.83 -0.89
CA PRO A 41 -3.67 -7.70 -2.35
C PRO A 41 -2.84 -6.53 -2.89
N PHE A 42 -2.60 -5.50 -2.08
CA PHE A 42 -1.74 -4.38 -2.45
C PHE A 42 -0.26 -4.77 -2.61
N VAL A 43 0.21 -5.87 -2.00
CA VAL A 43 1.58 -6.37 -2.21
C VAL A 43 1.73 -6.95 -3.61
N GLU A 44 0.73 -7.64 -4.13
CA GLU A 44 0.73 -8.15 -5.51
C GLU A 44 0.77 -7.00 -6.51
N ARG A 45 -0.07 -5.97 -6.31
CA ARG A 45 -0.03 -4.73 -7.10
C ARG A 45 1.32 -4.02 -7.02
N GLN A 46 1.99 -4.06 -5.87
CA GLN A 46 3.33 -3.50 -5.67
C GLN A 46 4.42 -4.33 -6.37
N ASN A 47 4.27 -5.67 -6.41
CA ASN A 47 5.24 -6.56 -7.03
C ASN A 47 5.21 -6.45 -8.57
N ALA A 48 4.06 -6.21 -9.19
CA ALA A 48 3.91 -6.16 -10.64
C ALA A 48 4.89 -5.15 -11.31
N PRO A 49 4.96 -3.87 -10.92
CA PRO A 49 5.92 -2.92 -11.50
C PRO A 49 7.38 -3.23 -11.14
N ILE A 50 7.65 -3.93 -10.02
CA ILE A 50 9.00 -4.39 -9.67
C ILE A 50 9.43 -5.49 -10.64
N CYS A 51 8.54 -6.45 -10.95
CA CYS A 51 8.79 -7.49 -11.95
C CYS A 51 8.96 -6.90 -13.35
N ALA A 52 8.14 -5.91 -13.73
CA ALA A 52 8.27 -5.20 -15.00
C ALA A 52 9.61 -4.48 -15.15
N ALA A 53 10.27 -4.12 -14.04
CA ALA A 53 11.62 -3.56 -14.02
C ALA A 53 12.75 -4.62 -14.09
N GLY A 54 12.44 -5.90 -14.38
CA GLY A 54 13.42 -6.98 -14.55
C GLY A 54 13.83 -7.69 -13.25
N VAL A 55 13.16 -7.44 -12.14
CA VAL A 55 13.38 -8.15 -10.87
C VAL A 55 12.53 -9.42 -10.84
N VAL A 56 13.15 -10.55 -10.49
CA VAL A 56 12.44 -11.83 -10.34
C VAL A 56 11.93 -11.96 -8.89
N ILE A 57 10.63 -12.03 -8.70
CA ILE A 57 10.01 -12.17 -7.38
C ILE A 57 9.34 -13.53 -7.27
N GLU A 58 9.70 -14.28 -6.24
CA GLU A 58 8.97 -15.46 -5.77
C GLU A 58 8.19 -15.08 -4.50
N THR A 59 6.93 -15.49 -4.40
CA THR A 59 6.07 -15.16 -3.24
C THR A 59 5.88 -16.38 -2.34
N PHE A 60 6.25 -16.23 -1.07
CA PHE A 60 6.02 -17.21 -0.03
C PHE A 60 4.88 -16.77 0.90
N TRP A 61 3.79 -17.53 0.88
CA TRP A 61 2.65 -17.33 1.77
C TRP A 61 2.85 -18.10 3.08
N LEU A 62 2.99 -17.38 4.18
CA LEU A 62 3.18 -17.93 5.51
C LEU A 62 1.82 -18.30 6.12
N ALA A 63 1.46 -19.59 6.10
CA ALA A 63 0.12 -20.07 6.42
C ALA A 63 -0.27 -19.88 7.90
N SER A 64 0.66 -20.00 8.86
CA SER A 64 0.37 -19.76 10.27
C SER A 64 1.51 -19.05 10.98
N ARG A 65 1.14 -18.24 11.99
CA ARG A 65 2.05 -17.43 12.78
C ARG A 65 1.97 -17.73 14.27
N THR A 66 1.07 -18.61 14.70
CA THR A 66 0.72 -18.79 16.12
C THR A 66 0.75 -20.22 16.63
N ALA A 67 0.49 -21.22 15.78
CA ALA A 67 0.52 -22.63 16.19
C ALA A 67 1.96 -23.17 16.08
N PRO A 68 2.61 -23.63 17.19
CA PRO A 68 4.03 -23.98 17.19
C PRO A 68 4.43 -25.05 16.16
N LEU A 69 3.63 -26.10 16.03
CA LEU A 69 3.88 -27.17 15.04
C LEU A 69 3.77 -26.66 13.60
N THR A 70 2.79 -25.80 13.33
CA THR A 70 2.63 -25.18 12.02
C THR A 70 3.76 -24.20 11.72
N VAL A 71 4.19 -23.40 12.69
CA VAL A 71 5.35 -22.50 12.56
C VAL A 71 6.62 -23.29 12.22
N MET A 72 6.85 -24.44 12.85
CA MET A 72 7.99 -25.32 12.53
C MET A 72 7.89 -25.88 11.11
N LYS A 73 6.70 -26.29 10.67
CA LYS A 73 6.44 -26.74 9.28
C LYS A 73 6.70 -25.63 8.28
N GLU A 74 6.18 -24.43 8.55
CA GLU A 74 6.39 -23.25 7.69
C GLU A 74 7.87 -22.82 7.65
N TRP A 75 8.57 -22.89 8.76
CA TRP A 75 10.02 -22.62 8.80
C TRP A 75 10.82 -23.59 7.89
N ARG A 76 10.50 -24.90 7.96
CA ARG A 76 11.12 -25.89 7.07
C ARG A 76 10.77 -25.65 5.60
N ARG A 77 9.53 -25.26 5.31
CA ARG A 77 9.05 -24.90 3.97
C ARG A 77 9.77 -23.67 3.44
N LEU A 78 9.90 -22.62 4.26
CA LEU A 78 10.64 -21.40 3.91
C LEU A 78 12.12 -21.71 3.63
N ARG A 79 12.77 -22.51 4.45
CA ARG A 79 14.17 -22.94 4.22
C ARG A 79 14.34 -23.76 2.96
N ARG A 80 13.34 -24.55 2.56
CA ARG A 80 13.36 -25.28 1.29
C ARG A 80 13.31 -24.32 0.10
N ILE A 81 12.41 -23.35 0.09
CA ILE A 81 12.28 -22.38 -0.99
C ILE A 81 13.52 -21.46 -1.10
N LEU A 82 14.11 -21.08 0.04
CA LEU A 82 15.38 -20.35 0.06
C LEU A 82 16.51 -21.09 -0.66
N ARG A 83 16.58 -22.42 -0.52
CA ARG A 83 17.59 -23.26 -1.19
C ARG A 83 17.30 -23.45 -2.68
N SER A 84 16.04 -23.66 -3.06
CA SER A 84 15.65 -23.90 -4.47
C SER A 84 15.63 -22.60 -5.29
N PHE A 85 15.02 -21.54 -4.76
CA PHE A 85 14.91 -20.27 -5.46
C PHE A 85 16.20 -19.45 -5.44
N ARG A 86 17.07 -19.61 -4.40
CA ARG A 86 18.32 -18.86 -4.21
C ARG A 86 18.14 -17.34 -4.38
N PRO A 87 17.32 -16.68 -3.55
CA PRO A 87 17.13 -15.23 -3.63
C PRO A 87 18.39 -14.48 -3.23
N HIS A 88 18.58 -13.28 -3.77
CA HIS A 88 19.65 -12.37 -3.34
C HIS A 88 19.22 -11.58 -2.10
N VAL A 89 17.92 -11.27 -1.98
CA VAL A 89 17.32 -10.58 -0.84
C VAL A 89 16.00 -11.25 -0.46
N VAL A 90 15.71 -11.32 0.83
CA VAL A 90 14.42 -11.78 1.35
C VAL A 90 13.66 -10.59 1.89
N HIS A 91 12.41 -10.38 1.45
CA HIS A 91 11.60 -9.26 1.86
C HIS A 91 10.40 -9.74 2.70
N ALA A 92 10.43 -9.52 4.01
CA ALA A 92 9.26 -9.70 4.88
C ALA A 92 8.32 -8.50 4.73
N GLN A 93 7.14 -8.73 4.15
CA GLN A 93 6.14 -7.69 3.84
C GLN A 93 5.32 -7.24 5.05
N PHE A 94 5.60 -7.78 6.22
CA PHE A 94 4.91 -7.47 7.47
C PHE A 94 5.80 -7.78 8.68
N GLY A 95 5.71 -7.01 9.73
CA GLY A 95 6.37 -7.26 11.00
C GLY A 95 5.89 -8.53 11.72
N THR A 96 5.88 -8.52 13.04
CA THR A 96 5.41 -9.61 13.92
C THR A 96 6.17 -10.93 13.69
N ALA A 97 5.50 -12.06 13.87
CA ALA A 97 6.09 -13.38 13.65
C ALA A 97 6.54 -13.59 12.18
N THR A 98 5.95 -12.89 11.21
CA THR A 98 6.37 -12.99 9.80
C THR A 98 7.81 -12.50 9.64
N ALA A 99 8.12 -11.29 10.11
CA ALA A 99 9.47 -10.75 10.02
C ALA A 99 10.45 -11.56 10.90
N LEU A 100 10.04 -11.91 12.14
CA LEU A 100 10.90 -12.67 13.04
C LEU A 100 11.28 -14.03 12.44
N LEU A 101 10.31 -14.80 11.93
CA LEU A 101 10.57 -16.08 11.29
C LEU A 101 11.49 -15.91 10.08
N THR A 102 11.27 -14.88 9.27
CA THR A 102 12.10 -14.58 8.09
C THR A 102 13.56 -14.33 8.50
N VAL A 103 13.81 -13.43 9.44
CA VAL A 103 15.18 -13.07 9.84
C VAL A 103 15.93 -14.23 10.56
N LEU A 104 15.19 -15.16 11.17
CA LEU A 104 15.77 -16.36 11.81
C LEU A 104 15.97 -17.52 10.82
N SER A 105 15.37 -17.47 9.63
CA SER A 105 15.42 -18.57 8.66
C SER A 105 16.62 -18.49 7.72
N THR A 106 17.30 -17.34 7.63
CA THR A 106 18.36 -17.12 6.64
C THR A 106 19.43 -16.15 7.13
N LEU A 107 20.63 -16.28 6.58
CA LEU A 107 21.74 -15.32 6.71
C LEU A 107 21.78 -14.31 5.54
N LEU A 108 20.95 -14.52 4.51
CA LEU A 108 20.83 -13.58 3.41
C LEU A 108 20.35 -12.19 3.89
N PRO A 109 20.59 -11.13 3.13
CA PRO A 109 20.05 -9.81 3.43
C PRO A 109 18.52 -9.86 3.54
N VAL A 110 17.97 -9.36 4.66
CA VAL A 110 16.53 -9.27 4.88
C VAL A 110 16.10 -7.81 4.89
N VAL A 111 15.11 -7.50 4.07
CA VAL A 111 14.32 -6.25 4.13
C VAL A 111 13.05 -6.52 4.91
N VAL A 112 12.65 -5.62 5.81
CA VAL A 112 11.38 -5.73 6.54
C VAL A 112 10.57 -4.48 6.29
N THR A 113 9.33 -4.65 5.82
CA THR A 113 8.35 -3.55 5.70
C THR A 113 7.36 -3.58 6.86
N TYR A 114 7.26 -2.47 7.59
CA TYR A 114 6.28 -2.24 8.65
C TYR A 114 5.11 -1.41 8.12
N ARG A 115 3.88 -1.90 8.38
CA ARG A 115 2.65 -1.37 7.76
C ARG A 115 1.68 -0.71 8.74
N GLY A 116 1.98 -0.70 10.03
CA GLY A 116 1.20 -0.02 11.07
C GLY A 116 0.75 -0.95 12.18
N SER A 117 -0.18 -1.87 11.96
CA SER A 117 -0.69 -2.78 12.99
C SER A 117 0.39 -3.67 13.62
N ASP A 118 1.47 -3.91 12.92
CA ASP A 118 2.65 -4.66 13.35
C ASP A 118 3.53 -3.92 14.37
N LEU A 119 3.46 -2.59 14.43
CA LEU A 119 4.15 -1.76 15.43
C LEU A 119 3.19 -1.05 16.38
N ASN A 120 1.95 -0.75 15.94
CA ASN A 120 0.95 -0.07 16.76
C ASN A 120 0.26 -1.01 17.77
N GLY A 121 0.40 -2.33 17.59
CA GLY A 121 -0.30 -3.35 18.35
C GLY A 121 -1.73 -3.59 17.85
N TRP A 122 -2.28 -4.78 18.17
CA TRP A 122 -3.67 -5.14 17.88
C TRP A 122 -4.57 -4.69 19.04
N CYS A 123 -5.82 -4.38 18.73
CA CYS A 123 -6.76 -3.97 19.76
C CYS A 123 -7.11 -5.08 20.75
N SER A 124 -7.43 -4.68 21.93
CA SER A 124 -7.93 -5.24 23.18
C SER A 124 -8.42 -6.71 23.25
N ARG A 125 -8.90 -7.33 22.18
CA ARG A 125 -9.29 -8.76 22.21
C ARG A 125 -8.12 -9.75 22.14
N ALA A 126 -6.94 -9.30 21.74
CA ALA A 126 -5.76 -10.17 21.59
C ALA A 126 -4.92 -10.29 22.88
N GLY A 127 -5.24 -9.57 23.96
CA GLY A 127 -4.55 -9.62 25.24
C GLY A 127 -3.02 -9.55 25.09
N TRP A 128 -2.29 -10.49 25.76
CA TRP A 128 -0.82 -10.59 25.75
C TRP A 128 -0.19 -10.84 24.36
N ARG A 129 -0.96 -11.31 23.38
CA ARG A 129 -0.46 -11.54 22.01
C ARG A 129 -0.05 -10.25 21.30
N SER A 130 -0.67 -9.14 21.64
CA SER A 130 -0.37 -7.84 21.03
C SER A 130 1.02 -7.28 21.40
N PRO A 131 1.42 -7.20 22.69
CA PRO A 131 2.76 -6.78 23.06
C PRO A 131 3.84 -7.76 22.56
N LEU A 132 3.59 -9.08 22.58
CA LEU A 132 4.51 -10.08 22.04
C LEU A 132 4.72 -9.91 20.53
N ALA A 133 3.66 -9.70 19.76
CA ALA A 133 3.76 -9.45 18.32
C ALA A 133 4.57 -8.18 18.01
N ARG A 134 4.39 -7.12 18.82
CA ARG A 134 5.20 -5.91 18.74
C ARG A 134 6.67 -6.17 19.09
N LEU A 135 6.94 -6.94 20.13
CA LEU A 135 8.30 -7.35 20.50
C LEU A 135 8.97 -8.09 19.34
N PHE A 136 8.28 -9.03 18.70
CA PHE A 136 8.80 -9.76 17.53
C PHE A 136 9.15 -8.81 16.38
N SER A 137 8.31 -7.79 16.13
CA SER A 137 8.61 -6.75 15.14
C SER A 137 9.89 -6.00 15.49
N GLN A 138 10.08 -5.63 16.76
CA GLN A 138 11.24 -4.89 17.22
C GLN A 138 12.52 -5.74 17.14
N ILE A 139 12.46 -7.02 17.52
CA ILE A 139 13.60 -7.95 17.39
C ILE A 139 13.97 -8.13 15.90
N ALA A 140 12.98 -8.31 15.03
CA ALA A 140 13.21 -8.44 13.59
C ALA A 140 13.91 -7.20 13.01
N ALA A 141 13.60 -6.00 13.52
CA ALA A 141 14.24 -4.76 13.09
C ALA A 141 15.75 -4.72 13.40
N LEU A 142 16.22 -5.38 14.48
CA LEU A 142 17.66 -5.46 14.81
C LEU A 142 18.43 -6.25 13.76
N ARG A 143 17.84 -7.35 13.26
CA ARG A 143 18.49 -8.29 12.34
C ARG A 143 18.29 -7.90 10.86
N ALA A 144 17.27 -7.08 10.55
CA ALA A 144 16.98 -6.63 9.19
C ALA A 144 18.17 -5.84 8.60
N ARG A 145 18.55 -6.11 7.36
CA ARG A 145 19.58 -5.33 6.64
C ARG A 145 19.06 -3.94 6.28
N GLN A 146 17.80 -3.87 5.83
CA GLN A 146 17.08 -2.62 5.54
C GLN A 146 15.69 -2.66 6.18
N ILE A 147 15.22 -1.50 6.60
CA ILE A 147 13.90 -1.31 7.20
C ILE A 147 13.11 -0.32 6.35
N VAL A 148 11.89 -0.70 5.99
CA VAL A 148 10.91 0.14 5.31
C VAL A 148 9.72 0.37 6.25
N CYS A 149 9.26 1.61 6.36
CA CYS A 149 8.02 1.95 7.07
C CYS A 149 7.08 2.67 6.12
N VAL A 150 5.78 2.37 6.17
CA VAL A 150 4.82 2.98 5.23
C VAL A 150 4.51 4.45 5.53
N SER A 151 4.87 4.94 6.73
CA SER A 151 4.71 6.34 7.12
C SER A 151 5.73 6.75 8.18
N GLU A 152 5.94 8.06 8.38
CA GLU A 152 6.77 8.59 9.47
C GLU A 152 6.18 8.22 10.84
N GLN A 153 4.85 8.16 10.98
CA GLN A 153 4.20 7.70 12.19
C GLN A 153 4.60 6.25 12.53
N VAL A 154 4.57 5.34 11.55
CA VAL A 154 5.00 3.94 11.76
C VAL A 154 6.48 3.87 12.10
N LYS A 155 7.33 4.65 11.42
CA LYS A 155 8.76 4.75 11.70
C LYS A 155 9.03 5.27 13.12
N SER A 156 8.25 6.21 13.61
CA SER A 156 8.37 6.74 14.97
C SER A 156 8.14 5.68 16.05
N ARG A 157 7.44 4.58 15.76
CA ARG A 157 7.15 3.46 16.67
C ARG A 157 8.28 2.44 16.80
N LEU A 158 9.32 2.51 15.96
CA LEU A 158 10.52 1.69 16.14
C LEU A 158 11.24 2.11 17.42
N TRP A 159 11.70 1.15 18.20
CA TRP A 159 12.46 1.41 19.43
C TRP A 159 13.92 1.74 19.12
N TRP A 160 14.49 1.06 18.13
CA TRP A 160 15.88 1.20 17.68
C TRP A 160 15.95 1.23 16.15
N ARG A 161 17.14 1.61 15.62
CA ARG A 161 17.42 1.70 14.17
C ARG A 161 16.48 2.62 13.38
N LYS A 162 15.70 3.46 14.06
CA LYS A 162 14.76 4.42 13.47
C LYS A 162 15.42 5.28 12.38
N ARG A 163 16.65 5.76 12.61
CA ARG A 163 17.41 6.59 11.65
C ARG A 163 17.75 5.87 10.34
N PHE A 164 17.80 4.53 10.35
CA PHE A 164 18.11 3.71 9.17
C PHE A 164 16.84 3.22 8.44
N ALA A 165 15.66 3.53 8.95
CA ALA A 165 14.41 3.17 8.31
C ALA A 165 14.06 4.18 7.21
N THR A 166 13.77 3.66 6.02
CA THR A 166 13.28 4.44 4.88
C THR A 166 11.76 4.46 4.92
N VAL A 167 11.14 5.64 4.69
CA VAL A 167 9.69 5.74 4.56
C VAL A 167 9.30 5.59 3.09
N ILE A 168 8.52 4.56 2.80
CA ILE A 168 7.99 4.27 1.47
C ILE A 168 6.53 3.87 1.65
N PRO A 169 5.57 4.67 1.17
CA PRO A 169 4.13 4.36 1.28
C PRO A 169 3.79 3.10 0.48
N THR A 170 2.59 2.58 0.68
CA THR A 170 2.12 1.38 -0.05
C THR A 170 2.04 1.62 -1.55
N GLY A 171 1.72 2.85 -1.96
CA GLY A 171 1.54 3.23 -3.36
C GLY A 171 0.11 3.05 -3.84
N VAL A 172 -0.23 3.77 -4.88
CA VAL A 172 -1.52 3.71 -5.57
C VAL A 172 -1.30 3.46 -7.07
N ASP A 173 -2.11 2.56 -7.62
CA ASP A 173 -2.16 2.32 -9.06
C ASP A 173 -2.85 3.50 -9.75
N THR A 174 -2.05 4.39 -10.32
CA THR A 174 -2.56 5.59 -10.99
C THR A 174 -3.04 5.35 -12.42
N GLN A 175 -2.95 4.13 -12.93
CA GLN A 175 -3.55 3.72 -14.19
C GLN A 175 -4.98 3.21 -13.96
N ALA A 176 -5.22 2.50 -12.85
CA ALA A 176 -6.55 2.07 -12.46
C ALA A 176 -7.36 3.21 -11.80
N PHE A 177 -6.73 3.98 -10.91
CA PHE A 177 -7.33 5.10 -10.18
C PHE A 177 -6.94 6.41 -10.84
N TYR A 178 -7.83 7.00 -11.61
CA TYR A 178 -7.67 8.30 -12.26
C TYR A 178 -9.01 9.05 -12.34
N PRO A 179 -8.99 10.38 -12.46
CA PRO A 179 -10.23 11.16 -12.52
C PRO A 179 -11.02 10.84 -13.80
N ARG A 180 -12.31 10.55 -13.63
CA ARG A 180 -13.32 10.36 -14.69
C ARG A 180 -14.48 11.31 -14.44
N PRO A 181 -15.27 11.68 -15.45
CA PRO A 181 -16.53 12.39 -15.26
C PRO A 181 -17.45 11.59 -14.33
N VAL A 182 -18.06 12.30 -13.38
CA VAL A 182 -18.96 11.67 -12.38
C VAL A 182 -20.16 11.04 -13.05
N GLU A 183 -20.68 11.71 -14.06
CA GLU A 183 -21.86 11.31 -14.85
C GLU A 183 -21.61 9.96 -15.53
N ASP A 184 -20.45 9.80 -16.18
CA ASP A 184 -20.07 8.56 -16.87
C ASP A 184 -19.94 7.40 -15.88
N ALA A 185 -19.29 7.65 -14.74
CA ALA A 185 -19.12 6.65 -13.70
C ALA A 185 -20.45 6.23 -13.05
N ARG A 186 -21.38 7.18 -12.86
CA ARG A 186 -22.72 6.90 -12.35
C ARG A 186 -23.56 6.13 -13.35
N LEU A 187 -23.49 6.48 -14.63
CA LEU A 187 -24.20 5.76 -15.70
C LEU A 187 -23.76 4.30 -15.75
N GLU A 188 -22.46 4.04 -15.68
CA GLU A 188 -21.88 2.68 -15.66
C GLU A 188 -22.39 1.84 -14.47
N LEU A 189 -22.63 2.47 -13.31
CA LEU A 189 -23.11 1.81 -12.10
C LEU A 189 -24.66 1.80 -11.98
N GLY A 190 -25.37 2.46 -12.87
CA GLY A 190 -26.82 2.65 -12.75
C GLY A 190 -27.23 3.54 -11.56
N TRP A 191 -26.38 4.51 -11.16
CA TRP A 191 -26.68 5.44 -10.06
C TRP A 191 -27.36 6.70 -10.58
N GLY A 192 -28.23 7.29 -9.74
CA GLY A 192 -28.91 8.54 -10.08
C GLY A 192 -27.94 9.74 -10.16
N GLY A 193 -28.15 10.62 -11.16
CA GLY A 193 -27.29 11.77 -11.40
C GLY A 193 -27.24 12.77 -10.23
N ASP A 194 -28.39 12.97 -9.55
CA ASP A 194 -28.53 13.93 -8.45
C ASP A 194 -28.30 13.35 -7.04
N GLU A 195 -28.00 12.04 -6.95
CA GLU A 195 -27.72 11.40 -5.67
C GLU A 195 -26.49 12.04 -4.98
N ARG A 196 -26.58 12.24 -3.67
CA ARG A 196 -25.40 12.52 -2.83
C ARG A 196 -24.83 11.20 -2.37
N VAL A 197 -23.58 10.91 -2.76
CA VAL A 197 -22.96 9.61 -2.53
C VAL A 197 -21.70 9.77 -1.68
N VAL A 198 -21.72 9.15 -0.50
CA VAL A 198 -20.55 8.99 0.37
C VAL A 198 -20.05 7.56 0.28
N ILE A 199 -18.77 7.38 -0.03
CA ILE A 199 -18.13 6.07 -0.05
C ILE A 199 -17.33 5.84 1.23
N PHE A 200 -17.40 4.62 1.76
CA PHE A 200 -16.74 4.19 2.98
C PHE A 200 -16.08 2.84 2.80
N ASN A 201 -14.82 2.70 3.21
CA ASN A 201 -14.11 1.43 3.13
C ASN A 201 -14.13 0.71 4.48
N ALA A 202 -15.09 -0.20 4.66
CA ALA A 202 -15.16 -1.10 5.81
C ALA A 202 -14.14 -2.24 5.69
N SER A 203 -13.70 -2.57 4.47
CA SER A 203 -12.88 -3.76 4.22
C SER A 203 -13.54 -4.99 4.89
N ARG A 204 -12.75 -5.85 5.52
CA ARG A 204 -13.24 -6.99 6.33
C ARG A 204 -13.11 -6.77 7.83
N ASP A 205 -12.89 -5.52 8.23
CA ASP A 205 -12.72 -5.15 9.63
C ASP A 205 -13.54 -3.88 9.95
N PRO A 206 -14.87 -3.98 9.89
CA PRO A 206 -15.78 -2.85 10.12
C PRO A 206 -15.63 -2.25 11.52
N MET A 207 -15.16 -3.04 12.50
CA MET A 207 -14.93 -2.58 13.87
C MET A 207 -13.75 -1.62 13.96
N THR A 208 -12.58 -1.98 13.41
CA THR A 208 -11.42 -1.08 13.39
C THR A 208 -11.64 0.12 12.47
N LYS A 209 -12.41 -0.07 11.40
CA LYS A 209 -12.78 1.00 10.47
C LYS A 209 -13.88 1.93 11.04
N ARG A 210 -14.56 1.53 12.11
CA ARG A 210 -15.62 2.29 12.78
C ARG A 210 -16.78 2.61 11.82
N LEU A 211 -17.33 1.53 11.21
CA LEU A 211 -18.53 1.66 10.38
C LEU A 211 -19.72 2.27 11.16
N ASP A 212 -19.83 1.98 12.48
CA ASP A 212 -20.79 2.56 13.39
C ASP A 212 -20.72 4.08 13.39
N LEU A 213 -19.52 4.63 13.51
CA LEU A 213 -19.28 6.08 13.50
C LEU A 213 -19.58 6.68 12.13
N ALA A 214 -19.17 6.00 11.04
CA ALA A 214 -19.47 6.47 9.68
C ALA A 214 -20.97 6.57 9.42
N GLN A 215 -21.75 5.54 9.81
CA GLN A 215 -23.22 5.54 9.68
C GLN A 215 -23.88 6.65 10.49
N THR A 216 -23.41 6.88 11.73
CA THR A 216 -23.94 7.95 12.59
C THR A 216 -23.59 9.33 12.04
N SER A 217 -22.37 9.50 11.50
CA SER A 217 -21.94 10.75 10.86
C SER A 217 -22.73 11.07 9.60
N VAL A 218 -23.02 10.06 8.77
CA VAL A 218 -23.88 10.24 7.58
C VAL A 218 -25.29 10.65 7.98
N LYS A 219 -25.88 10.04 9.01
CA LYS A 219 -27.18 10.45 9.54
C LYS A 219 -27.18 11.91 10.06
N ALA A 220 -26.08 12.34 10.67
CA ALA A 220 -25.92 13.74 11.07
C ALA A 220 -25.83 14.68 9.84
N ALA A 221 -25.13 14.27 8.78
CA ALA A 221 -25.06 15.04 7.54
C ALA A 221 -26.42 15.12 6.82
N GLU A 222 -27.21 14.04 6.82
CA GLU A 222 -28.55 14.01 6.21
C GLU A 222 -29.52 15.05 6.79
N LYS A 223 -29.39 15.36 8.08
CA LYS A 223 -30.19 16.44 8.73
C LYS A 223 -29.87 17.83 8.15
N LEU A 224 -28.66 17.99 7.58
CA LEU A 224 -28.17 19.28 7.06
C LEU A 224 -28.36 19.42 5.54
N CYS A 225 -28.22 18.33 4.79
CA CYS A 225 -28.22 18.41 3.32
C CYS A 225 -29.18 17.43 2.63
N GLY A 226 -30.02 16.72 3.39
CA GLY A 226 -30.99 15.75 2.86
C GLY A 226 -30.36 14.38 2.59
N LYS A 227 -31.08 13.50 1.91
CA LYS A 227 -30.76 12.08 1.74
C LYS A 227 -29.36 11.85 1.16
N ILE A 228 -28.60 10.94 1.76
CA ILE A 228 -27.27 10.52 1.33
C ILE A 228 -27.26 9.01 1.11
N ARG A 229 -26.69 8.58 0.02
CA ARG A 229 -26.37 7.17 -0.22
C ARG A 229 -25.00 6.85 0.36
N LEU A 230 -24.95 6.01 1.40
CA LEU A 230 -23.70 5.48 1.94
C LEU A 230 -23.34 4.18 1.21
N VAL A 231 -22.27 4.21 0.43
CA VAL A 231 -21.71 3.06 -0.27
C VAL A 231 -20.60 2.44 0.58
N ILE A 232 -20.76 1.17 0.93
CA ILE A 232 -19.81 0.46 1.80
C ILE A 232 -19.01 -0.54 0.98
N LEU A 233 -17.70 -0.34 0.92
CA LEU A 233 -16.74 -1.32 0.38
C LEU A 233 -16.44 -2.34 1.48
N ASP A 234 -17.12 -3.48 1.45
CA ASP A 234 -17.08 -4.52 2.49
C ASP A 234 -16.01 -5.60 2.23
N GLY A 235 -15.21 -5.45 1.16
CA GLY A 235 -14.20 -6.41 0.73
C GLY A 235 -14.72 -7.55 -0.16
N ASN A 236 -16.01 -7.51 -0.55
CA ASN A 236 -16.62 -8.42 -1.54
C ASN A 236 -16.79 -7.75 -2.91
N ILE A 237 -16.68 -6.42 -2.96
CA ILE A 237 -16.71 -5.66 -4.22
C ILE A 237 -15.53 -6.07 -5.10
N PRO A 238 -15.77 -6.37 -6.40
CA PRO A 238 -14.68 -6.61 -7.34
C PRO A 238 -13.70 -5.43 -7.38
N PRO A 239 -12.38 -5.67 -7.30
CA PRO A 239 -11.38 -4.60 -7.21
C PRO A 239 -11.38 -3.65 -8.41
N ASP A 240 -11.77 -4.10 -9.58
CA ASP A 240 -11.89 -3.35 -10.83
C ASP A 240 -13.06 -2.37 -10.85
N LEU A 241 -14.11 -2.59 -10.04
CA LEU A 241 -15.22 -1.66 -9.88
C LEU A 241 -14.92 -0.51 -8.89
N VAL A 242 -13.97 -0.67 -7.99
CA VAL A 242 -13.67 0.33 -6.95
C VAL A 242 -13.29 1.69 -7.55
N PRO A 243 -12.46 1.78 -8.61
CA PRO A 243 -12.17 3.06 -9.26
C PRO A 243 -13.41 3.77 -9.81
N THR A 244 -14.33 3.02 -10.45
CA THR A 244 -15.60 3.56 -10.95
C THR A 244 -16.47 4.07 -9.81
N MET A 245 -16.59 3.29 -8.71
CA MET A 245 -17.36 3.70 -7.53
C MET A 245 -16.77 4.95 -6.85
N MET A 246 -15.45 5.10 -6.81
CA MET A 246 -14.79 6.31 -6.29
C MET A 246 -15.07 7.53 -7.17
N ASN A 247 -15.07 7.37 -8.50
CA ASN A 247 -15.38 8.46 -9.41
C ASN A 247 -16.87 8.85 -9.37
N ALA A 248 -17.77 7.88 -9.15
CA ALA A 248 -19.20 8.10 -9.01
C ALA A 248 -19.61 8.73 -7.67
N SER A 249 -18.72 8.72 -6.67
CA SER A 249 -18.96 9.26 -5.33
C SER A 249 -18.57 10.72 -5.21
N ASP A 250 -19.19 11.43 -4.25
CA ASP A 250 -18.94 12.85 -3.97
C ASP A 250 -17.94 13.03 -2.81
N CYS A 251 -17.83 12.06 -1.91
CA CYS A 251 -16.95 12.15 -0.74
C CYS A 251 -16.51 10.76 -0.27
N LEU A 252 -15.23 10.62 0.08
CA LEU A 252 -14.74 9.51 0.89
C LEU A 252 -14.81 9.88 2.37
N LEU A 253 -15.42 9.02 3.19
CA LEU A 253 -15.42 9.14 4.64
C LEU A 253 -14.49 8.10 5.27
N LEU A 254 -13.52 8.54 6.12
CA LEU A 254 -12.62 7.68 6.86
C LEU A 254 -12.73 7.96 8.37
N THR A 255 -13.16 6.95 9.13
CA THR A 255 -13.42 7.04 10.58
C THR A 255 -12.57 6.10 11.43
N SER A 256 -11.61 5.41 10.81
CA SER A 256 -10.81 4.33 11.40
C SER A 256 -10.18 4.72 12.74
N ASP A 257 -10.19 3.80 13.70
CA ASP A 257 -9.47 3.98 14.97
C ASP A 257 -7.96 3.97 14.77
N ARG A 258 -7.48 3.20 13.78
CA ARG A 258 -6.04 3.00 13.51
C ARG A 258 -5.77 2.68 12.05
N GLU A 259 -4.73 3.32 11.54
CA GLU A 259 -4.17 3.08 10.20
C GLU A 259 -2.63 3.14 10.27
N GLY A 260 -1.99 2.62 9.26
CA GLY A 260 -0.57 2.86 9.02
C GLY A 260 -0.38 3.92 7.93
N SER A 261 -0.89 3.59 6.74
CA SER A 261 -1.01 4.46 5.57
C SER A 261 -2.20 3.94 4.77
N PRO A 262 -3.40 4.51 4.95
CA PRO A 262 -4.63 3.98 4.36
C PRO A 262 -4.62 4.16 2.84
N THR A 263 -4.60 3.02 2.10
CA THR A 263 -4.57 3.03 0.64
C THR A 263 -5.79 3.72 0.03
N VAL A 264 -6.94 3.61 0.67
CA VAL A 264 -8.19 4.24 0.22
C VAL A 264 -8.07 5.78 0.12
N ILE A 265 -7.27 6.42 0.97
CA ILE A 265 -6.95 7.86 0.85
C ILE A 265 -6.15 8.13 -0.42
N GLN A 266 -5.15 7.30 -0.70
CA GLN A 266 -4.31 7.43 -1.89
C GLN A 266 -5.13 7.20 -3.17
N GLU A 267 -6.05 6.22 -3.13
CA GLU A 267 -7.00 5.90 -4.20
C GLU A 267 -7.99 7.06 -4.44
N ALA A 268 -8.55 7.64 -3.37
CA ALA A 268 -9.41 8.84 -3.46
C ALA A 268 -8.67 10.05 -4.04
N MET A 269 -7.44 10.33 -3.56
CA MET A 269 -6.59 11.38 -4.12
C MET A 269 -6.33 11.16 -5.62
N ALA A 270 -6.09 9.92 -6.02
CA ALA A 270 -5.84 9.57 -7.42
C ALA A 270 -7.05 9.81 -8.32
N CYS A 271 -8.27 9.58 -7.83
CA CYS A 271 -9.52 9.87 -8.51
C CYS A 271 -9.99 11.35 -8.37
N GLY A 272 -9.27 12.18 -7.61
CA GLY A 272 -9.72 13.53 -7.28
C GLY A 272 -10.98 13.57 -6.41
N LEU A 273 -11.23 12.52 -5.61
CA LEU A 273 -12.36 12.43 -4.70
C LEU A 273 -12.07 13.22 -3.42
N PRO A 274 -12.95 14.16 -3.01
CA PRO A 274 -12.85 14.82 -1.72
C PRO A 274 -12.87 13.85 -0.53
N VAL A 275 -12.18 14.20 0.55
CA VAL A 275 -12.03 13.34 1.72
C VAL A 275 -12.48 14.06 2.98
N VAL A 276 -13.31 13.39 3.77
CA VAL A 276 -13.55 13.70 5.18
C VAL A 276 -12.93 12.59 6.03
N SER A 277 -12.08 12.94 6.97
CA SER A 277 -11.33 11.96 7.76
C SER A 277 -11.17 12.41 9.21
N VAL A 278 -10.96 11.43 10.09
CA VAL A 278 -10.31 11.66 11.39
C VAL A 278 -8.80 11.69 11.19
N ASP A 279 -8.06 12.30 12.15
CA ASP A 279 -6.59 12.25 12.13
C ASP A 279 -6.11 10.87 12.55
N VAL A 280 -5.67 10.08 11.59
CA VAL A 280 -5.22 8.68 11.79
C VAL A 280 -4.15 8.29 10.77
N GLY A 281 -3.15 7.53 11.20
CA GLY A 281 -2.06 7.09 10.32
C GLY A 281 -1.28 8.28 9.76
N ASP A 282 -1.10 8.31 8.46
CA ASP A 282 -0.43 9.39 7.73
C ASP A 282 -1.41 10.31 6.96
N VAL A 283 -2.71 10.28 7.31
CA VAL A 283 -3.75 11.04 6.59
C VAL A 283 -3.43 12.53 6.53
N GLN A 284 -3.01 13.13 7.66
CA GLN A 284 -2.66 14.54 7.73
C GLN A 284 -1.48 14.90 6.81
N GLU A 285 -0.49 14.01 6.74
CA GLU A 285 0.66 14.17 5.82
C GLU A 285 0.22 14.04 4.36
N ARG A 286 -0.60 13.03 4.05
CA ARG A 286 -1.05 12.72 2.68
C ARG A 286 -1.96 13.79 2.11
N LEU A 287 -2.87 14.32 2.92
CA LEU A 287 -3.83 15.33 2.49
C LEU A 287 -3.32 16.77 2.59
N ARG A 288 -2.04 16.97 2.97
CA ARG A 288 -1.45 18.32 3.02
C ARG A 288 -1.51 19.01 1.66
N GLY A 289 -2.25 20.12 1.58
CA GLY A 289 -2.45 20.88 0.34
C GLY A 289 -3.48 20.29 -0.63
N VAL A 290 -4.13 19.18 -0.29
CA VAL A 290 -5.24 18.61 -1.06
C VAL A 290 -6.55 19.29 -0.66
N LYS A 291 -7.27 19.85 -1.61
CA LYS A 291 -8.54 20.59 -1.39
C LYS A 291 -9.57 20.20 -2.46
N PRO A 292 -10.88 20.15 -2.11
CA PRO A 292 -11.39 20.27 -0.75
C PRO A 292 -11.21 18.96 0.04
N THR A 293 -10.77 19.08 1.30
CA THR A 293 -10.70 17.97 2.27
C THR A 293 -10.95 18.49 3.68
N ARG A 294 -11.43 17.63 4.58
CA ARG A 294 -11.63 17.97 5.99
C ARG A 294 -11.06 16.88 6.89
N ILE A 295 -10.21 17.26 7.84
CA ILE A 295 -9.76 16.39 8.92
C ILE A 295 -10.34 16.98 10.21
N VAL A 296 -11.20 16.20 10.88
CA VAL A 296 -11.97 16.67 12.03
C VAL A 296 -11.87 15.67 13.19
N SER A 297 -12.36 16.06 14.36
CA SER A 297 -12.40 15.19 15.52
C SER A 297 -13.30 13.96 15.28
N ARG A 298 -13.09 12.91 16.06
CA ARG A 298 -13.84 11.64 16.00
C ARG A 298 -15.20 11.78 16.68
N ASP A 299 -15.93 12.80 16.27
CA ASP A 299 -17.27 13.13 16.72
C ASP A 299 -18.25 13.07 15.54
N PRO A 300 -19.41 12.36 15.66
CA PRO A 300 -20.33 12.17 14.54
C PRO A 300 -20.95 13.48 14.03
N GLU A 301 -21.16 14.48 14.88
CA GLU A 301 -21.73 15.77 14.44
C GLU A 301 -20.67 16.62 13.72
N HIS A 302 -19.39 16.56 14.16
CA HIS A 302 -18.28 17.22 13.44
C HIS A 302 -18.02 16.59 12.08
N LEU A 303 -18.02 15.26 12.01
CA LEU A 303 -17.87 14.51 10.77
C LEU A 303 -19.07 14.77 9.84
N GLY A 304 -20.30 14.76 10.37
CA GLY A 304 -21.52 15.02 9.61
C GLY A 304 -21.55 16.42 9.00
N ARG A 305 -21.17 17.46 9.75
CA ARG A 305 -21.03 18.84 9.22
C ARG A 305 -19.99 18.92 8.10
N ALA A 306 -18.82 18.29 8.29
CA ALA A 306 -17.77 18.26 7.28
C ALA A 306 -18.21 17.54 6.01
N VAL A 307 -18.96 16.43 6.13
CA VAL A 307 -19.56 15.72 4.98
C VAL A 307 -20.57 16.61 4.26
N ALA A 308 -21.51 17.24 4.99
CA ALA A 308 -22.52 18.13 4.41
C ALA A 308 -21.88 19.33 3.67
N GLU A 309 -20.83 19.91 4.23
CA GLU A 309 -20.04 20.99 3.59
C GLU A 309 -19.40 20.54 2.27
N ILE A 310 -18.73 19.39 2.23
CA ILE A 310 -18.14 18.82 1.02
C ILE A 310 -19.23 18.56 -0.04
N LEU A 311 -20.34 17.93 0.36
CA LEU A 311 -21.44 17.61 -0.56
C LEU A 311 -22.14 18.86 -1.11
N GLY A 312 -22.12 19.96 -0.38
CA GLY A 312 -22.68 21.26 -0.81
C GLY A 312 -21.84 21.94 -1.89
N GLY A 313 -20.52 21.76 -1.85
CA GLY A 313 -19.59 22.38 -2.80
C GLY A 313 -19.53 21.68 -4.18
N ARG A 314 -19.82 20.38 -4.24
CA ARG A 314 -19.74 19.53 -5.46
C ARG A 314 -18.42 19.62 -6.23
N GLU A 315 -17.34 20.06 -5.60
CA GLU A 315 -16.02 20.23 -6.22
C GLU A 315 -15.20 18.93 -6.13
N ARG A 316 -14.43 18.62 -7.19
CA ARG A 316 -13.43 17.54 -7.15
C ARG A 316 -12.14 18.05 -6.49
N ALA A 317 -11.45 17.14 -5.79
CA ALA A 317 -10.21 17.48 -5.10
C ALA A 317 -9.01 17.49 -6.04
N ASN A 318 -8.02 18.37 -5.75
CA ASN A 318 -6.77 18.50 -6.50
C ASN A 318 -5.71 17.45 -6.14
N GLY A 319 -6.10 16.29 -5.54
CA GLY A 319 -5.20 15.29 -4.99
C GLY A 319 -4.36 14.52 -6.02
N ARG A 320 -4.74 14.51 -7.30
CA ARG A 320 -4.12 13.70 -8.36
C ARG A 320 -2.61 13.84 -8.45
N GLN A 321 -2.09 15.07 -8.43
CA GLN A 321 -0.64 15.29 -8.55
C GLN A 321 0.14 14.70 -7.37
N ALA A 322 -0.43 14.80 -6.14
CA ALA A 322 0.17 14.20 -4.96
C ALA A 322 0.12 12.66 -5.02
N ALA A 323 -0.97 12.07 -5.53
CA ALA A 323 -1.10 10.64 -5.74
C ALA A 323 -0.07 10.11 -6.77
N VAL A 324 0.17 10.80 -7.87
CA VAL A 324 1.20 10.42 -8.87
C VAL A 324 2.60 10.37 -8.27
N ARG A 325 2.90 11.19 -7.25
CA ARG A 325 4.20 11.15 -6.55
C ARG A 325 4.42 9.87 -5.76
N ILE A 326 3.36 9.16 -5.45
CA ILE A 326 3.36 7.88 -4.73
C ILE A 326 2.74 6.76 -5.56
N SER A 327 2.85 6.84 -6.88
CA SER A 327 2.36 5.77 -7.76
C SER A 327 3.11 4.46 -7.50
N THR A 328 2.48 3.33 -7.82
CA THR A 328 3.07 1.99 -7.68
C THR A 328 4.42 1.88 -8.37
N GLU A 329 4.60 2.53 -9.54
CA GLU A 329 5.87 2.53 -10.28
C GLU A 329 6.97 3.32 -9.54
N ARG A 330 6.62 4.45 -8.93
CA ARG A 330 7.60 5.22 -8.12
C ARG A 330 7.98 4.48 -6.85
N VAL A 331 7.02 3.88 -6.18
CA VAL A 331 7.24 3.00 -5.02
C VAL A 331 8.11 1.80 -5.40
N ALA A 332 7.86 1.18 -6.54
CA ALA A 332 8.67 0.07 -7.05
C ALA A 332 10.14 0.49 -7.23
N ARG A 333 10.42 1.63 -7.87
CA ARG A 333 11.80 2.15 -8.01
C ARG A 333 12.48 2.39 -6.67
N GLN A 334 11.75 2.95 -5.68
CA GLN A 334 12.29 3.15 -4.33
C GLN A 334 12.61 1.81 -3.64
N LEU A 335 11.75 0.80 -3.78
CA LEU A 335 11.98 -0.53 -3.21
C LEU A 335 13.15 -1.24 -3.89
N ILE A 336 13.28 -1.16 -5.21
CA ILE A 336 14.44 -1.69 -5.94
C ILE A 336 15.73 -1.05 -5.41
N SER A 337 15.75 0.25 -5.19
CA SER A 337 16.88 0.93 -4.56
C SER A 337 17.15 0.42 -3.13
N VAL A 338 16.12 0.09 -2.35
CA VAL A 338 16.29 -0.54 -1.02
C VAL A 338 16.91 -1.93 -1.17
N TYR A 339 16.49 -2.72 -2.14
CA TYR A 339 17.06 -4.05 -2.39
C TYR A 339 18.53 -3.98 -2.77
N HIS A 340 18.92 -3.07 -3.65
CA HIS A 340 20.32 -2.86 -3.98
C HIS A 340 21.15 -2.43 -2.77
N ARG A 341 20.65 -1.53 -1.92
CA ARG A 341 21.33 -1.16 -0.67
C ARG A 341 21.41 -2.30 0.36
N ALA A 342 20.56 -3.31 0.23
CA ALA A 342 20.63 -4.48 1.09
C ALA A 342 21.73 -5.46 0.68
N LEU A 343 22.12 -5.48 -0.58
CA LEU A 343 23.15 -6.37 -1.11
C LEU A 343 24.52 -6.07 -0.49
N PRO A 344 25.43 -7.06 -0.44
CA PRO A 344 26.82 -6.85 -0.09
C PRO A 344 27.53 -5.94 -1.11
N ALA A 345 28.58 -5.22 -0.69
CA ALA A 345 29.28 -4.25 -1.51
C ALA A 345 29.97 -4.83 -2.77
N HIS A 346 30.13 -6.13 -2.85
CA HIS A 346 30.75 -6.84 -3.98
C HIS A 346 29.73 -7.37 -5.01
N TRP A 347 28.49 -6.95 -4.90
CA TRP A 347 27.39 -7.35 -5.80
C TRP A 347 27.11 -6.32 -6.87
#